data_4dfc65d0098b1123c36a5efeac5ef214
#
_entry.id   4dfc65d0098b1123c36a5efeac5ef214
#
_cell.length_a   1.000
_cell.length_b   1.000
_cell.length_c   1.000
_cell.angle_alpha   90.00
_cell.angle_beta   90.00
_cell.angle_gamma   90.00
#
_symmetry.space_group_name_H-M   'P 1'
#
loop_
_entity.id
_entity.type
_entity.pdbx_description
1 polymer ?
#
loop_
_entity_poly.entity_id
_entity_poly.type
_entity_poly.pdbx_seq_one_letter_code
_entity_poly.pdbx_strand_id
1 'polypeptide(L)'
;MKKCKIAIGCDHAGYLTKESIKEYLEDNGCTVWDFGTYSEESVDYPDFVHPLAKSVEKGDYDFGILFCGSGNGVNIVANKYQGIRSALCWKEEIAQLARLHNDANVCAIPARFLEVNEVKQIVKVFLSTEFEGGRHARRVNKIPIK
;
A
#
# COMPACT_ATOMS: atom_id res chain seq x y z
N MET A 1 -10.47 2.01 12.86
CA MET A 1 -10.19 2.07 11.41
C MET A 1 -11.46 2.46 10.68
N LYS A 2 -11.39 3.40 9.78
CA LYS A 2 -12.55 3.79 8.96
C LYS A 2 -12.88 2.66 7.97
N LYS A 3 -14.17 2.53 7.62
CA LYS A 3 -14.56 1.69 6.50
C LYS A 3 -13.96 2.25 5.22
N CYS A 4 -13.26 1.40 4.46
CA CYS A 4 -12.62 1.82 3.22
C CYS A 4 -12.55 0.66 2.24
N LYS A 5 -12.34 1.01 0.98
CA LYS A 5 -12.09 0.05 -0.10
C LYS A 5 -10.61 -0.04 -0.34
N ILE A 6 -10.05 -1.21 -0.13
CA ILE A 6 -8.62 -1.48 -0.22
C ILE A 6 -8.32 -2.45 -1.35
N ALA A 7 -7.38 -2.09 -2.21
CA ALA A 7 -6.78 -2.99 -3.18
C ALA A 7 -5.51 -3.58 -2.55
N ILE A 8 -5.38 -4.90 -2.52
CA ILE A 8 -4.24 -5.57 -1.92
C ILE A 8 -3.56 -6.47 -2.96
N GLY A 9 -2.24 -6.51 -2.94
CA GLY A 9 -1.48 -7.31 -3.88
C GLY A 9 -0.07 -7.62 -3.39
N CYS A 10 0.54 -8.66 -3.96
CA CYS A 10 1.87 -9.12 -3.56
C CYS A 10 2.54 -9.94 -4.65
N ASP A 11 3.83 -10.20 -4.46
CA ASP A 11 4.49 -11.30 -5.14
C ASP A 11 4.51 -12.54 -4.22
N HIS A 12 5.24 -13.58 -4.62
CA HIS A 12 5.34 -14.83 -3.86
C HIS A 12 5.96 -14.62 -2.46
N ALA A 13 6.90 -13.68 -2.32
CA ALA A 13 7.54 -13.42 -1.03
C ALA A 13 6.61 -12.71 -0.04
N GLY A 14 5.63 -11.97 -0.52
CA GLY A 14 4.67 -11.25 0.30
C GLY A 14 3.35 -11.99 0.52
N TYR A 15 3.18 -13.17 -0.06
CA TYR A 15 1.90 -13.87 -0.10
C TYR A 15 1.32 -14.16 1.29
N LEU A 16 2.11 -14.79 2.18
CA LEU A 16 1.61 -15.15 3.52
C LEU A 16 1.24 -13.91 4.34
N THR A 17 2.06 -12.86 4.25
CA THR A 17 1.77 -11.60 4.93
C THR A 17 0.50 -10.95 4.36
N LYS A 18 0.34 -10.97 3.04
CA LYS A 18 -0.86 -10.44 2.39
C LYS A 18 -2.12 -11.14 2.90
N GLU A 19 -2.10 -12.47 2.96
CA GLU A 19 -3.26 -13.24 3.44
C GLU A 19 -3.64 -12.87 4.87
N SER A 20 -2.66 -12.73 5.76
CA SER A 20 -2.90 -12.33 7.15
C SER A 20 -3.47 -10.91 7.25
N ILE A 21 -2.96 -9.99 6.45
CA ILE A 21 -3.42 -8.59 6.46
C ILE A 21 -4.81 -8.47 5.82
N LYS A 22 -5.08 -9.23 4.78
CA LYS A 22 -6.41 -9.28 4.16
C LYS A 22 -7.46 -9.68 5.19
N GLU A 23 -7.23 -10.76 5.93
CA GLU A 23 -8.12 -11.21 6.99
C GLU A 23 -8.30 -10.13 8.06
N TYR A 24 -7.20 -9.54 8.51
CA TYR A 24 -7.23 -8.46 9.49
C TYR A 24 -8.08 -7.27 9.04
N LEU A 25 -7.94 -6.85 7.78
CA LEU A 25 -8.70 -5.74 7.23
C LEU A 25 -10.18 -6.06 7.10
N GLU A 26 -10.51 -7.25 6.63
CA GLU A 26 -11.90 -7.70 6.51
C GLU A 26 -12.58 -7.79 7.87
N ASP A 27 -11.87 -8.30 8.88
CA ASP A 27 -12.36 -8.37 10.26
C ASP A 27 -12.61 -6.98 10.86
N ASN A 28 -11.94 -5.96 10.35
CA ASN A 28 -12.10 -4.57 10.79
C ASN A 28 -13.06 -3.76 9.89
N GLY A 29 -13.80 -4.42 9.02
CA GLY A 29 -14.87 -3.79 8.25
C GLY A 29 -14.45 -3.16 6.93
N CYS A 30 -13.21 -3.37 6.48
CA CYS A 30 -12.77 -2.91 5.17
C CYS A 30 -13.26 -3.85 4.08
N THR A 31 -13.60 -3.31 2.91
CA THR A 31 -13.82 -4.09 1.70
C THR A 31 -12.46 -4.25 1.02
N VAL A 32 -12.03 -5.49 0.82
CA VAL A 32 -10.70 -5.79 0.27
C VAL A 32 -10.84 -6.52 -1.05
N TRP A 33 -10.18 -6.01 -2.09
CA TRP A 33 -10.06 -6.70 -3.36
C TRP A 33 -8.62 -7.17 -3.53
N ASP A 34 -8.46 -8.48 -3.74
CA ASP A 34 -7.16 -9.13 -3.86
C ASP A 34 -6.76 -9.27 -5.34
N PHE A 35 -5.71 -8.56 -5.72
CA PHE A 35 -5.16 -8.58 -7.08
C PHE A 35 -4.13 -9.70 -7.31
N GLY A 36 -3.85 -10.51 -6.28
CA GLY A 36 -2.85 -11.58 -6.34
C GLY A 36 -1.46 -11.10 -5.89
N THR A 37 -0.46 -12.00 -5.88
CA THR A 37 -0.60 -13.39 -6.35
C THR A 37 -1.36 -14.26 -5.34
N TYR A 38 -1.61 -15.52 -5.70
CA TYR A 38 -2.48 -16.42 -4.91
C TYR A 38 -1.75 -17.67 -4.40
N SER A 39 -0.42 -17.67 -4.43
CA SER A 39 0.41 -18.76 -3.92
C SER A 39 1.83 -18.29 -3.64
N GLU A 40 2.67 -19.19 -3.11
CA GLU A 40 4.08 -18.92 -2.86
C GLU A 40 4.97 -19.27 -4.06
N GLU A 41 4.38 -19.68 -5.18
CA GLU A 41 5.14 -19.95 -6.39
C GLU A 41 5.70 -18.66 -6.98
N SER A 42 6.95 -18.70 -7.46
CA SER A 42 7.65 -17.54 -7.99
C SER A 42 6.89 -16.86 -9.12
N VAL A 43 6.69 -15.57 -9.01
CA VAL A 43 6.01 -14.73 -10.00
C VAL A 43 6.74 -13.40 -10.14
N ASP A 44 6.43 -12.67 -11.19
CA ASP A 44 6.96 -11.34 -11.45
C ASP A 44 6.02 -10.29 -10.81
N TYR A 45 6.53 -9.55 -9.83
CA TYR A 45 5.72 -8.59 -9.07
C TYR A 45 5.04 -7.52 -9.94
N PRO A 46 5.62 -7.03 -11.06
CA PRO A 46 4.94 -6.01 -11.87
C PRO A 46 3.60 -6.46 -12.43
N ASP A 47 3.44 -7.75 -12.72
CA ASP A 47 2.19 -8.30 -13.26
C ASP A 47 1.01 -8.08 -12.32
N PHE A 48 1.28 -8.02 -11.01
CA PHE A 48 0.25 -7.84 -9.97
C PHE A 48 0.12 -6.38 -9.54
N VAL A 49 1.21 -5.60 -9.61
CA VAL A 49 1.21 -4.21 -9.20
C VAL A 49 0.54 -3.28 -10.21
N HIS A 50 0.78 -3.49 -11.51
CA HIS A 50 0.18 -2.62 -12.53
C HIS A 50 -1.35 -2.58 -12.46
N PRO A 51 -2.06 -3.71 -12.40
CA PRO A 51 -3.52 -3.66 -12.29
C PRO A 51 -4.00 -2.96 -11.01
N LEU A 52 -3.34 -3.21 -9.89
CA LEU A 52 -3.67 -2.58 -8.61
C LEU A 52 -3.48 -1.07 -8.69
N ALA A 53 -2.32 -0.63 -9.16
CA ALA A 53 -1.99 0.79 -9.26
C ALA A 53 -2.98 1.53 -10.15
N LYS A 54 -3.33 0.96 -11.30
CA LYS A 54 -4.34 1.54 -12.21
C LYS A 54 -5.69 1.71 -11.52
N SER A 55 -6.12 0.73 -10.74
CA SER A 55 -7.41 0.77 -10.06
C SER A 55 -7.44 1.82 -8.95
N VAL A 56 -6.36 1.96 -8.20
CA VAL A 56 -6.24 3.00 -7.17
C VAL A 56 -6.19 4.39 -7.83
N GLU A 57 -5.41 4.54 -8.89
CA GLU A 57 -5.30 5.81 -9.61
C GLU A 57 -6.65 6.28 -10.16
N LYS A 58 -7.47 5.35 -10.66
CA LYS A 58 -8.81 5.64 -11.16
C LYS A 58 -9.82 6.01 -10.07
N GLY A 59 -9.49 5.74 -8.81
CA GLY A 59 -10.40 5.99 -7.70
C GLY A 59 -11.36 4.85 -7.40
N ASP A 60 -11.15 3.67 -7.98
CA ASP A 60 -11.98 2.49 -7.68
C ASP A 60 -11.75 2.01 -6.24
N TYR A 61 -10.60 2.31 -5.66
CA TYR A 61 -10.22 1.99 -4.29
C TYR A 61 -9.63 3.21 -3.62
N ASP A 62 -9.83 3.32 -2.31
CA ASP A 62 -9.31 4.43 -1.51
C ASP A 62 -7.80 4.33 -1.34
N PHE A 63 -7.28 3.11 -1.13
CA PHE A 63 -5.87 2.83 -0.89
C PHE A 63 -5.45 1.52 -1.52
N GLY A 64 -4.16 1.41 -1.81
CA GLY A 64 -3.53 0.15 -2.16
C GLY A 64 -2.54 -0.27 -1.09
N ILE A 65 -2.41 -1.57 -0.87
CA ILE A 65 -1.39 -2.15 0.01
C ILE A 65 -0.67 -3.23 -0.76
N LEU A 66 0.65 -3.12 -0.83
CA LEU A 66 1.51 -4.00 -1.62
C LEU A 66 2.56 -4.65 -0.74
N PHE A 67 2.84 -5.91 -1.03
CA PHE A 67 3.84 -6.69 -0.29
C PHE A 67 4.80 -7.37 -1.25
N CYS A 68 6.10 -7.27 -0.97
CA CYS A 68 7.11 -8.15 -1.55
C CYS A 68 8.21 -8.34 -0.51
N GLY A 69 9.28 -9.03 -0.85
CA GLY A 69 10.33 -9.33 0.12
C GLY A 69 10.92 -8.08 0.77
N SER A 70 11.39 -7.13 -0.03
CA SER A 70 11.95 -5.85 0.45
C SER A 70 10.98 -4.69 0.37
N GLY A 71 9.85 -4.86 -0.31
CA GLY A 71 8.91 -3.78 -0.59
C GLY A 71 9.36 -2.84 -1.71
N ASN A 72 10.62 -2.90 -2.12
CA ASN A 72 11.20 -1.97 -3.10
C ASN A 72 10.57 -2.10 -4.48
N GLY A 73 10.54 -3.32 -5.02
CA GLY A 73 10.06 -3.55 -6.39
C GLY A 73 8.61 -3.12 -6.57
N VAL A 74 7.74 -3.53 -5.67
CA VAL A 74 6.31 -3.16 -5.74
C VAL A 74 6.12 -1.64 -5.60
N ASN A 75 6.92 -1.01 -4.74
CA ASN A 75 6.89 0.44 -4.54
C ASN A 75 7.31 1.19 -5.82
N ILE A 76 8.39 0.73 -6.46
CA ILE A 76 8.92 1.34 -7.68
C ILE A 76 7.88 1.28 -8.81
N VAL A 77 7.26 0.11 -9.03
CA VAL A 77 6.25 -0.07 -10.07
C VAL A 77 5.03 0.82 -9.82
N ALA A 78 4.52 0.82 -8.59
CA ALA A 78 3.35 1.63 -8.24
C ALA A 78 3.58 3.12 -8.54
N ASN A 79 4.77 3.63 -8.26
CA ASN A 79 5.12 5.03 -8.47
C ASN A 79 5.34 5.42 -9.93
N LYS A 80 5.21 4.50 -10.89
CA LYS A 80 5.21 4.84 -12.31
C LYS A 80 3.92 5.53 -12.75
N TYR A 81 2.88 5.49 -11.95
CA TYR A 81 1.59 6.10 -12.24
C TYR A 81 1.52 7.49 -11.62
N GLN A 82 1.15 8.49 -12.43
CA GLN A 82 1.17 9.90 -11.99
C GLN A 82 0.28 10.18 -10.78
N GLY A 83 -0.83 9.48 -10.65
CA GLY A 83 -1.75 9.63 -9.53
C GLY A 83 -1.42 8.76 -8.32
N ILE A 84 -0.35 7.99 -8.37
CA ILE A 84 0.06 7.12 -7.26
C ILE A 84 1.22 7.75 -6.49
N ARG A 85 1.05 7.80 -5.18
CA ARG A 85 2.10 8.14 -4.22
C ARG A 85 2.25 6.94 -3.29
N SER A 86 3.14 6.02 -3.67
CA SER A 86 3.43 4.81 -2.92
C SER A 86 4.62 5.05 -2.00
N ALA A 87 4.44 4.72 -0.73
CA ALA A 87 5.46 4.88 0.29
C ALA A 87 5.91 3.51 0.80
N LEU A 88 7.22 3.32 0.91
CA LEU A 88 7.80 2.13 1.53
C LEU A 88 7.69 2.29 3.04
N CYS A 89 6.80 1.53 3.66
CA CYS A 89 6.47 1.65 5.08
C CYS A 89 7.06 0.47 5.86
N TRP A 90 8.16 0.72 6.52
CA TRP A 90 8.89 -0.27 7.31
C TRP A 90 8.78 -0.01 8.82
N LYS A 91 8.03 1.03 9.21
CA LYS A 91 7.84 1.45 10.59
C LYS A 91 6.56 2.27 10.69
N GLU A 92 5.88 2.20 11.83
CA GLU A 92 4.64 2.96 12.07
C GLU A 92 4.81 4.47 11.84
N GLU A 93 5.90 5.05 12.35
CA GLU A 93 6.16 6.47 12.21
C GLU A 93 6.30 6.88 10.74
N ILE A 94 6.97 6.05 9.93
CA ILE A 94 7.13 6.31 8.49
C ILE A 94 5.78 6.24 7.78
N ALA A 95 4.94 5.28 8.13
CA ALA A 95 3.59 5.17 7.58
C ALA A 95 2.75 6.40 7.92
N GLN A 96 2.83 6.86 9.15
CA GLN A 96 2.13 8.06 9.61
C GLN A 96 2.57 9.29 8.80
N LEU A 97 3.88 9.49 8.65
CA LEU A 97 4.42 10.63 7.90
C LEU A 97 4.06 10.56 6.42
N ALA A 98 4.04 9.35 5.84
CA ALA A 98 3.63 9.17 4.45
C ALA A 98 2.21 9.68 4.21
N ARG A 99 1.32 9.49 5.18
CA ARG A 99 -0.03 10.02 5.11
C ARG A 99 -0.08 11.51 5.43
N LEU A 100 0.47 11.91 6.56
CA LEU A 100 0.41 13.32 7.03
C LEU A 100 1.03 14.29 6.02
N HIS A 101 2.18 13.94 5.46
CA HIS A 101 2.99 14.85 4.64
C HIS A 101 2.87 14.62 3.14
N ASN A 102 2.70 13.38 2.71
CA ASN A 102 2.77 13.02 1.29
C ASN A 102 1.44 12.60 0.68
N ASP A 103 0.40 12.51 1.49
CA ASP A 103 -0.90 12.00 1.05
C ASP A 103 -0.74 10.70 0.25
N ALA A 104 0.10 9.80 0.78
CA ALA A 104 0.37 8.52 0.13
C ALA A 104 -0.93 7.71 0.02
N ASN A 105 -1.17 7.16 -1.16
CA ASN A 105 -2.36 6.36 -1.42
C ASN A 105 -2.04 4.87 -1.62
N VAL A 106 -0.76 4.51 -1.60
CA VAL A 106 -0.31 3.12 -1.62
C VAL A 106 0.76 2.93 -0.55
N CYS A 107 0.64 1.83 0.18
CA CYS A 107 1.56 1.43 1.23
C CYS A 107 2.30 0.17 0.79
N ALA A 108 3.61 0.24 0.61
CA ALA A 108 4.44 -0.90 0.24
C ALA A 108 5.14 -1.46 1.48
N ILE A 109 5.05 -2.76 1.68
CA ILE A 109 5.49 -3.45 2.89
C ILE A 109 6.64 -4.42 2.58
N PRO A 110 7.78 -4.32 3.29
CA PRO A 110 8.89 -5.27 3.17
C PRO A 110 8.63 -6.53 4.01
N ALA A 111 7.87 -7.47 3.46
CA ALA A 111 7.34 -8.63 4.20
C ALA A 111 8.41 -9.53 4.83
N ARG A 112 9.60 -9.63 4.23
CA ARG A 112 10.68 -10.46 4.78
C ARG A 112 11.40 -9.85 5.99
N PHE A 113 11.16 -8.57 6.26
CA PHE A 113 11.87 -7.81 7.30
C PHE A 113 11.00 -7.43 8.48
N LEU A 114 9.72 -7.79 8.45
CA LEU A 114 8.74 -7.41 9.47
C LEU A 114 7.91 -8.62 9.93
N GLU A 115 7.61 -8.64 11.22
CA GLU A 115 6.65 -9.59 11.78
C GLU A 115 5.23 -9.16 11.42
N VAL A 116 4.30 -10.12 11.33
CA VAL A 116 2.90 -9.84 10.95
C VAL A 116 2.26 -8.79 11.87
N ASN A 117 2.53 -8.86 13.17
CA ASN A 117 1.96 -7.90 14.11
C ASN A 117 2.47 -6.47 13.87
N GLU A 118 3.74 -6.33 13.48
CA GLU A 118 4.30 -5.03 13.09
C GLU A 118 3.60 -4.50 11.84
N VAL A 119 3.37 -5.37 10.86
CA VAL A 119 2.68 -5.01 9.62
C VAL A 119 1.24 -4.56 9.92
N LYS A 120 0.54 -5.24 10.81
CA LYS A 120 -0.82 -4.84 11.23
C LYS A 120 -0.83 -3.41 11.80
N GLN A 121 0.15 -3.06 12.63
CA GLN A 121 0.24 -1.72 13.19
C GLN A 121 0.56 -0.67 12.13
N ILE A 122 1.46 -0.97 11.22
CA ILE A 122 1.81 -0.09 10.10
C ILE A 122 0.57 0.18 9.25
N VAL A 123 -0.15 -0.85 8.85
CA VAL A 123 -1.35 -0.75 8.03
C VAL A 123 -2.45 0.03 8.75
N LYS A 124 -2.66 -0.24 10.03
CA LYS A 124 -3.64 0.46 10.84
C LYS A 124 -3.33 1.97 10.89
N VAL A 125 -2.09 2.33 11.15
CA VAL A 125 -1.67 3.74 11.18
C VAL A 125 -1.84 4.40 9.82
N PHE A 126 -1.42 3.71 8.74
CA PHE A 126 -1.57 4.21 7.38
C PHE A 126 -3.04 4.52 7.06
N LEU A 127 -3.94 3.59 7.34
CA LEU A 127 -5.36 3.74 7.00
C LEU A 127 -6.11 4.71 7.92
N SER A 128 -5.59 5.00 9.11
CA SER A 128 -6.23 5.85 10.11
C SER A 128 -5.75 7.29 10.11
N THR A 129 -4.66 7.58 9.39
CA THR A 129 -4.04 8.91 9.39
C THR A 129 -4.51 9.71 8.19
N GLU A 130 -5.05 10.89 8.43
CA GLU A 130 -5.49 11.79 7.37
C GLU A 130 -4.36 12.71 6.92
N PHE A 131 -4.45 13.20 5.68
CA PHE A 131 -3.50 14.16 5.14
C PHE A 131 -3.62 15.48 5.90
N GLU A 132 -2.49 16.02 6.32
CA GLU A 132 -2.43 17.27 7.07
C GLU A 132 -2.73 18.48 6.19
N GLY A 133 -2.42 18.43 4.91
CA GLY A 133 -2.64 19.56 3.99
C GLY A 133 -1.64 20.69 4.22
N GLY A 134 -2.13 21.93 4.16
CA GLY A 134 -1.30 23.11 4.37
C GLY A 134 -0.12 23.17 3.39
N ARG A 135 1.08 23.45 3.90
CA ARG A 135 2.30 23.52 3.09
C ARG A 135 2.63 22.21 2.36
N HIS A 136 2.17 21.08 2.89
CA HIS A 136 2.38 19.76 2.28
C HIS A 136 1.59 19.61 0.98
N ALA A 137 0.38 20.17 0.90
CA ALA A 137 -0.44 20.12 -0.30
C ALA A 137 0.27 20.76 -1.49
N ARG A 138 0.94 21.89 -1.29
CA ARG A 138 1.72 22.57 -2.32
C ARG A 138 2.82 21.65 -2.88
N ARG A 139 3.50 20.93 -2.01
CA ARG A 139 4.59 20.01 -2.39
C ARG A 139 4.04 18.77 -3.09
N VAL A 140 2.99 18.17 -2.56
CA VAL A 140 2.33 17.01 -3.17
C VAL A 140 1.87 17.35 -4.60
N ASN A 141 1.28 18.52 -4.80
CA ASN A 141 0.80 18.94 -6.11
C ASN A 141 1.91 19.16 -7.14
N LYS A 142 3.16 19.23 -6.72
CA LYS A 142 4.33 19.35 -7.60
C LYS A 142 5.01 18.02 -7.92
N ILE A 143 4.55 16.91 -7.34
CA ILE A 143 5.12 15.59 -7.60
C ILE A 143 4.87 15.11 -9.03
N PRO A 144 3.65 15.23 -9.60
CA PRO A 144 3.41 14.75 -10.96
C PRO A 144 4.32 15.43 -11.97
N ILE A 145 4.79 14.66 -12.93
CA ILE A 145 5.63 15.16 -14.02
C ILE A 145 4.76 15.93 -15.00
N LYS A 146 5.25 17.07 -15.41
CA LYS A 146 4.56 17.94 -16.39
C LYS A 146 4.97 17.58 -17.81
#